data_9c481f33610effc6fb9587ad06ab1784
#
_entry.id   9c481f33610effc6fb9587ad06ab1784
#
_cell.length_a   1.000
_cell.length_b   1.000
_cell.length_c   1.000
_cell.angle_alpha   90.00
_cell.angle_beta   90.00
_cell.angle_gamma   90.00
#
_symmetry.space_group_name_H-M   'P 1'
#
loop_
_entity.id
_entity.type
_entity.pdbx_description
1 polymer ?
#
loop_
_entity_poly.entity_id
_entity_poly.type
_entity_poly.pdbx_seq_one_letter_code
_entity_poly.pdbx_strand_id
1 'polypeptide(L)'
;VFDEKKNHLFRNGVARRWLLKNDSGEDIGRIAAFIDYRQSKKERQPTGGVGFFESINDKSAAFTLFDTARNWLEDLGVQAMDGPINFGERNKYWGLLIEGYDKPPIYGNAYQPSYYRGIFEEYGFKVFFSQYMYEVGIQDPMKETFSRKVSQMNDREGYSFRHIELSKLSEYAEDFRTIYNSAWKTHSGFKGISSERALLIFKKMKMVIDEKLVWFVYHNSEPVA
;
A
#
# COMPACT_ATOMS: atom_id res chain seq x y z
N VAL A 1 1.25 5.70 13.73
CA VAL A 1 -0.07 5.60 13.07
C VAL A 1 -1.14 6.21 13.96
N PHE A 2 -1.22 5.85 15.25
CA PHE A 2 -2.27 6.29 16.17
C PHE A 2 -1.91 7.56 16.98
N ASP A 3 -0.99 8.36 16.50
CA ASP A 3 -0.69 9.70 17.04
C ASP A 3 -1.55 10.73 16.28
N GLU A 4 -2.54 11.29 16.94
CA GLU A 4 -3.48 12.25 16.36
C GLU A 4 -2.81 13.51 15.83
N LYS A 5 -1.67 13.91 16.41
CA LYS A 5 -0.90 15.07 15.95
C LYS A 5 -0.10 14.80 14.69
N LYS A 6 0.32 13.54 14.48
CA LYS A 6 1.17 13.13 13.35
C LYS A 6 0.39 12.52 12.19
N ASN A 7 -0.67 11.77 12.48
CA ASN A 7 -1.49 11.18 11.44
C ASN A 7 -2.62 12.11 11.02
N HIS A 8 -2.49 12.66 9.83
CA HIS A 8 -3.46 13.62 9.29
C HIS A 8 -4.87 13.05 9.05
N LEU A 9 -5.05 11.73 9.05
CA LEU A 9 -6.35 11.10 8.90
C LEU A 9 -7.27 11.40 10.08
N PHE A 10 -6.74 11.62 11.28
CA PHE A 10 -7.53 12.04 12.44
C PHE A 10 -8.24 13.41 12.28
N ARG A 11 -7.84 14.21 11.28
CA ARG A 11 -8.57 15.45 10.97
C ARG A 11 -9.98 15.19 10.43
N ASN A 12 -10.23 14.03 9.88
CA ASN A 12 -11.50 13.66 9.24
C ASN A 12 -11.90 12.22 9.52
N GLY A 13 -11.35 11.63 10.55
CA GLY A 13 -11.60 10.24 10.89
C GLY A 13 -11.32 9.98 12.35
N VAL A 14 -11.71 8.81 12.77
CA VAL A 14 -11.47 8.30 14.12
C VAL A 14 -10.93 6.86 14.03
N ALA A 15 -10.18 6.47 15.06
CA ALA A 15 -9.66 5.10 15.17
C ALA A 15 -9.72 4.63 16.61
N ARG A 16 -9.94 3.34 16.80
CA ARG A 16 -9.92 2.70 18.10
C ARG A 16 -9.13 1.39 18.04
N ARG A 17 -8.55 1.00 19.16
CA ARG A 17 -7.72 -0.21 19.28
C ARG A 17 -8.17 -1.02 20.48
N TRP A 18 -8.07 -2.34 20.36
CA TRP A 18 -8.39 -3.26 21.44
C TRP A 18 -7.31 -4.33 21.55
N LEU A 19 -7.12 -4.78 22.78
CA LEU A 19 -6.36 -5.98 23.14
C LEU A 19 -7.33 -6.99 23.69
N LEU A 20 -7.22 -8.22 23.26
CA LEU A 20 -7.95 -9.35 23.82
C LEU A 20 -7.04 -10.11 24.77
N LYS A 21 -7.52 -10.32 25.98
CA LYS A 21 -6.83 -11.09 27.01
C LYS A 21 -7.59 -12.37 27.31
N ASN A 22 -6.86 -13.41 27.65
CA ASN A 22 -7.46 -14.62 28.23
C ASN A 22 -7.72 -14.45 29.73
N ASP A 23 -8.31 -15.47 30.37
CA ASP A 23 -8.64 -15.47 31.79
C ASP A 23 -7.42 -15.33 32.71
N SER A 24 -6.23 -15.69 32.20
CA SER A 24 -4.95 -15.52 32.89
C SER A 24 -4.36 -14.11 32.74
N GLY A 25 -5.02 -13.22 31.97
CA GLY A 25 -4.58 -11.86 31.72
C GLY A 25 -3.52 -11.71 30.61
N GLU A 26 -3.23 -12.78 29.89
CA GLU A 26 -2.27 -12.78 28.76
C GLU A 26 -2.90 -12.18 27.52
N ASP A 27 -2.14 -11.39 26.75
CA ASP A 27 -2.57 -10.83 25.47
C ASP A 27 -2.62 -11.93 24.41
N ILE A 28 -3.81 -12.29 23.94
CA ILE A 28 -4.03 -13.34 22.93
C ILE A 28 -4.46 -12.80 21.57
N GLY A 29 -4.68 -11.50 21.46
CA GLY A 29 -4.98 -10.86 20.20
C GLY A 29 -5.14 -9.36 20.30
N ARG A 30 -5.13 -8.71 19.14
CA ARG A 30 -5.39 -7.28 19.01
C ARG A 30 -6.06 -6.94 17.68
N ILE A 31 -6.78 -5.83 17.65
CA ILE A 31 -7.35 -5.27 16.43
C ILE A 31 -7.42 -3.74 16.54
N ALA A 32 -7.44 -3.06 15.42
CA ALA A 32 -7.86 -1.68 15.32
C ALA A 32 -8.98 -1.54 14.29
N ALA A 33 -9.92 -0.65 14.57
CA ALA A 33 -10.92 -0.21 13.61
C ALA A 33 -10.83 1.31 13.43
N PHE A 34 -11.21 1.80 12.26
CA PHE A 34 -11.15 3.21 11.92
C PHE A 34 -12.09 3.58 10.79
N ILE A 35 -12.44 4.85 10.72
CA ILE A 35 -13.19 5.44 9.61
C ILE A 35 -12.50 6.72 9.14
N ASP A 36 -12.39 6.90 7.83
CA ASP A 36 -12.12 8.17 7.19
C ASP A 36 -13.44 8.69 6.60
N TYR A 37 -14.07 9.64 7.25
CA TYR A 37 -15.37 10.19 6.84
C TYR A 37 -15.37 10.82 5.46
N ARG A 38 -14.22 11.29 4.96
CA ARG A 38 -14.14 11.84 3.60
C ARG A 38 -14.24 10.76 2.54
N GLN A 39 -13.64 9.60 2.80
CA GLN A 39 -13.70 8.48 1.89
C GLN A 39 -15.05 7.78 2.00
N SER A 40 -15.48 7.45 3.20
CA SER A 40 -16.75 6.78 3.47
C SER A 40 -17.95 7.49 2.85
N LYS A 41 -17.97 8.85 2.88
CA LYS A 41 -19.03 9.65 2.23
C LYS A 41 -19.04 9.58 0.70
N LYS A 42 -17.96 9.14 0.07
CA LYS A 42 -17.88 9.01 -1.40
C LYS A 42 -18.27 7.63 -1.87
N GLU A 43 -18.32 6.68 -0.98
CA GLU A 43 -18.68 5.31 -1.28
C GLU A 43 -20.21 5.16 -1.26
N ARG A 44 -20.71 4.30 -2.15
CA ARG A 44 -22.15 3.99 -2.19
C ARG A 44 -22.64 3.37 -0.87
N GLN A 45 -21.76 2.64 -0.22
CA GLN A 45 -21.98 2.02 1.06
C GLN A 45 -20.92 2.56 2.05
N PRO A 46 -21.33 3.21 3.16
CA PRO A 46 -20.39 3.68 4.16
C PRO A 46 -19.51 2.54 4.68
N THR A 47 -18.21 2.64 4.44
CA THR A 47 -17.25 1.58 4.74
C THR A 47 -16.21 2.07 5.74
N GLY A 48 -15.94 1.26 6.76
CA GLY A 48 -14.86 1.44 7.72
C GLY A 48 -13.72 0.47 7.45
N GLY A 49 -12.58 0.70 8.09
CA GLY A 49 -11.42 -0.16 7.99
C GLY A 49 -11.12 -0.91 9.27
N VAL A 50 -10.64 -2.13 9.15
CA VAL A 50 -10.03 -2.89 10.24
C VAL A 50 -8.63 -3.33 9.85
N GLY A 51 -7.74 -3.38 10.84
CA GLY A 51 -6.37 -3.82 10.62
C GLY A 51 -5.59 -3.90 11.91
N PHE A 52 -4.26 -3.97 11.80
CA PHE A 52 -3.40 -4.21 12.97
C PHE A 52 -3.84 -5.45 13.75
N PHE A 53 -4.46 -6.38 13.01
CA PHE A 53 -5.01 -7.61 13.55
C PHE A 53 -3.90 -8.61 13.83
N GLU A 54 -3.91 -9.11 15.04
CA GLU A 54 -3.17 -10.29 15.47
C GLU A 54 -4.04 -11.11 16.38
N SER A 55 -3.98 -12.40 16.25
CA SER A 55 -4.70 -13.36 17.11
C SER A 55 -3.94 -14.67 17.16
N ILE A 56 -4.05 -15.35 18.27
CA ILE A 56 -3.70 -16.78 18.33
C ILE A 56 -4.56 -17.56 17.33
N ASN A 57 -4.13 -18.77 16.96
CA ASN A 57 -4.92 -19.65 16.09
C ASN A 57 -6.14 -20.21 16.83
N ASP A 58 -7.04 -19.31 17.17
CA ASP A 58 -8.31 -19.61 17.80
C ASP A 58 -9.42 -18.76 17.17
N LYS A 59 -10.42 -19.44 16.64
CA LYS A 59 -11.54 -18.81 15.94
C LYS A 59 -12.38 -17.93 16.85
N SER A 60 -12.62 -18.36 18.10
CA SER A 60 -13.44 -17.61 19.05
C SER A 60 -12.74 -16.30 19.44
N ALA A 61 -11.43 -16.36 19.69
CA ALA A 61 -10.62 -15.18 19.98
C ALA A 61 -10.65 -14.18 18.82
N ALA A 62 -10.43 -14.65 17.60
CA ALA A 62 -10.46 -13.81 16.41
C ALA A 62 -11.83 -13.19 16.15
N PHE A 63 -12.92 -13.97 16.29
CA PHE A 63 -14.28 -13.49 16.09
C PHE A 63 -14.69 -12.46 17.14
N THR A 64 -14.27 -12.64 18.40
CA THR A 64 -14.46 -11.62 19.44
C THR A 64 -13.84 -10.29 19.06
N LEU A 65 -12.63 -10.30 18.46
CA LEU A 65 -11.98 -9.08 17.98
C LEU A 65 -12.73 -8.46 16.81
N PHE A 66 -13.16 -9.26 15.83
CA PHE A 66 -13.93 -8.76 14.68
C PHE A 66 -15.29 -8.21 15.12
N ASP A 67 -16.02 -8.90 16.00
CA ASP A 67 -17.29 -8.42 16.51
C ASP A 67 -17.14 -7.11 17.27
N THR A 68 -16.09 -6.97 18.09
CA THR A 68 -15.79 -5.73 18.80
C THR A 68 -15.52 -4.57 17.83
N ALA A 69 -14.76 -4.82 16.79
CA ALA A 69 -14.47 -3.82 15.76
C ALA A 69 -15.72 -3.47 14.94
N ARG A 70 -16.49 -4.49 14.52
CA ARG A 70 -17.73 -4.33 13.77
C ARG A 70 -18.76 -3.50 14.54
N ASN A 71 -19.06 -3.89 15.77
CA ASN A 71 -20.05 -3.18 16.60
C ASN A 71 -19.67 -1.71 16.77
N TRP A 72 -18.40 -1.41 17.03
CA TRP A 72 -17.94 -0.03 17.13
C TRP A 72 -18.08 0.75 15.80
N LEU A 73 -17.86 0.11 14.66
CA LEU A 73 -18.06 0.72 13.34
C LEU A 73 -19.54 0.93 13.03
N GLU A 74 -20.41 -0.01 13.40
CA GLU A 74 -21.86 0.09 13.26
C GLU A 74 -22.43 1.26 14.07
N ASP A 75 -21.93 1.47 15.30
CA ASP A 75 -22.28 2.63 16.15
C ASP A 75 -21.93 3.97 15.49
N LEU A 76 -20.94 3.97 14.57
CA LEU A 76 -20.54 5.14 13.77
C LEU A 76 -21.31 5.25 12.43
N GLY A 77 -22.30 4.39 12.18
CA GLY A 77 -23.11 4.37 10.97
C GLY A 77 -22.42 3.70 9.76
N VAL A 78 -21.38 2.91 9.99
CA VAL A 78 -20.69 2.13 8.97
C VAL A 78 -21.52 0.89 8.62
N GLN A 79 -21.59 0.52 7.35
CA GLN A 79 -22.37 -0.60 6.84
C GLN A 79 -21.50 -1.73 6.28
N ALA A 80 -20.23 -1.48 6.05
CA ALA A 80 -19.28 -2.46 5.56
C ALA A 80 -17.90 -2.26 6.22
N MET A 81 -17.12 -3.32 6.26
CA MET A 81 -15.83 -3.35 6.91
C MET A 81 -14.79 -3.94 5.96
N ASP A 82 -13.81 -3.13 5.57
CA ASP A 82 -12.67 -3.55 4.78
C ASP A 82 -11.48 -3.94 5.66
N GLY A 83 -10.80 -5.00 5.32
CA GLY A 83 -9.62 -5.43 6.09
C GLY A 83 -8.91 -6.67 5.57
N PRO A 84 -7.69 -6.88 6.04
CA PRO A 84 -6.93 -5.97 6.90
C PRO A 84 -6.30 -4.82 6.11
N ILE A 85 -6.39 -3.60 6.62
CA ILE A 85 -5.83 -2.40 6.03
C ILE A 85 -5.20 -1.49 7.08
N ASN A 86 -4.38 -0.53 6.64
CA ASN A 86 -3.67 0.39 7.53
C ASN A 86 -4.43 1.72 7.68
N PHE A 87 -4.47 2.27 8.89
CA PHE A 87 -4.94 3.62 9.15
C PHE A 87 -3.79 4.62 8.97
N GLY A 88 -3.52 4.97 7.72
CA GLY A 88 -2.39 5.82 7.34
C GLY A 88 -2.10 5.68 5.87
N GLU A 89 -0.91 5.21 5.54
CA GLU A 89 -0.51 4.89 4.17
C GLU A 89 -1.19 3.59 3.73
N ARG A 90 -2.30 3.70 3.01
CA ARG A 90 -3.11 2.56 2.57
C ARG A 90 -2.42 1.63 1.58
N ASN A 91 -1.29 2.04 1.02
CA ASN A 91 -0.46 1.25 0.13
C ASN A 91 0.60 0.38 0.85
N LYS A 92 0.56 0.34 2.18
CA LYS A 92 1.47 -0.46 3.00
C LYS A 92 0.71 -1.30 4.01
N TYR A 93 1.19 -2.51 4.24
CA TYR A 93 0.70 -3.43 5.27
C TYR A 93 -0.82 -3.67 5.19
N TRP A 94 -1.32 -3.92 3.98
CA TRP A 94 -2.72 -4.23 3.74
C TRP A 94 -2.87 -5.61 3.08
N GLY A 95 -4.05 -6.18 3.21
CA GLY A 95 -4.38 -7.50 2.69
C GLY A 95 -3.76 -8.64 3.49
N LEU A 96 -4.06 -9.84 3.10
CA LEU A 96 -3.49 -11.06 3.62
C LEU A 96 -2.56 -11.69 2.59
N LEU A 97 -1.42 -12.19 3.07
CA LEU A 97 -0.62 -13.12 2.30
C LEU A 97 -1.41 -14.43 2.18
N ILE A 98 -1.61 -14.92 0.96
CA ILE A 98 -2.38 -16.16 0.72
C ILE A 98 -1.54 -17.24 0.04
N GLU A 99 -0.44 -16.85 -0.61
CA GLU A 99 0.52 -17.73 -1.29
C GLU A 99 1.93 -17.15 -1.16
N GLY A 100 2.97 -18.00 -1.30
CA GLY A 100 4.36 -17.56 -1.25
C GLY A 100 4.90 -17.37 0.17
N TYR A 101 4.44 -18.14 1.14
CA TYR A 101 4.93 -18.11 2.52
C TYR A 101 6.40 -18.56 2.66
N ASP A 102 6.93 -19.21 1.65
CA ASP A 102 8.33 -19.64 1.52
C ASP A 102 9.26 -18.52 1.01
N LYS A 103 8.70 -17.38 0.63
CA LYS A 103 9.42 -16.22 0.11
C LYS A 103 9.52 -15.10 1.14
N PRO A 104 10.61 -14.33 1.16
CA PRO A 104 10.66 -13.13 1.98
C PRO A 104 9.63 -12.11 1.50
N PRO A 105 8.94 -11.42 2.44
CA PRO A 105 7.95 -10.41 2.06
C PRO A 105 8.63 -9.21 1.39
N ILE A 106 7.96 -8.62 0.39
CA ILE A 106 8.38 -7.36 -0.20
C ILE A 106 8.16 -6.22 0.81
N TYR A 107 9.04 -5.22 0.79
CA TYR A 107 8.95 -4.08 1.70
C TYR A 107 7.56 -3.41 1.67
N GLY A 108 6.98 -3.27 2.85
CA GLY A 108 5.66 -2.67 3.02
C GLY A 108 4.49 -3.65 2.84
N ASN A 109 4.74 -4.90 2.50
CA ASN A 109 3.72 -5.93 2.48
C ASN A 109 3.58 -6.60 3.85
N ALA A 110 2.38 -7.05 4.13
CA ALA A 110 2.12 -7.82 5.33
C ALA A 110 2.63 -9.27 5.16
N TYR A 111 3.07 -9.86 6.29
CA TYR A 111 3.44 -11.26 6.37
C TYR A 111 2.79 -11.82 7.64
N GLN A 112 1.72 -12.54 7.47
CA GLN A 112 0.91 -13.06 8.56
C GLN A 112 0.91 -14.60 8.55
N PRO A 113 0.50 -15.22 9.67
CA PRO A 113 0.27 -16.66 9.72
C PRO A 113 -0.76 -17.12 8.68
N SER A 114 -0.54 -18.29 8.08
CA SER A 114 -1.39 -18.83 7.02
C SER A 114 -2.85 -19.11 7.47
N TYR A 115 -3.06 -19.36 8.75
CA TYR A 115 -4.41 -19.59 9.30
C TYR A 115 -5.29 -18.34 9.28
N TYR A 116 -4.75 -17.14 9.12
CA TYR A 116 -5.57 -15.92 9.06
C TYR A 116 -6.55 -15.93 7.91
N ARG A 117 -6.15 -16.47 6.76
CA ARG A 117 -7.06 -16.58 5.61
C ARG A 117 -8.36 -17.28 5.98
N GLY A 118 -8.27 -18.49 6.56
CA GLY A 118 -9.44 -19.24 6.97
C GLY A 118 -10.30 -18.50 7.99
N ILE A 119 -9.69 -17.86 8.98
CA ILE A 119 -10.38 -17.06 10.00
C ILE A 119 -11.17 -15.90 9.37
N PHE A 120 -10.57 -15.14 8.44
CA PHE A 120 -11.25 -14.03 7.78
C PHE A 120 -12.39 -14.52 6.89
N GLU A 121 -12.16 -15.55 6.06
CA GLU A 121 -13.17 -16.12 5.17
C GLU A 121 -14.36 -16.68 5.97
N GLU A 122 -14.12 -17.41 7.05
CA GLU A 122 -15.17 -17.98 7.91
C GLU A 122 -15.95 -16.92 8.69
N TYR A 123 -15.34 -15.79 9.03
CA TYR A 123 -16.06 -14.65 9.63
C TYR A 123 -16.98 -13.95 8.61
N GLY A 124 -16.74 -14.11 7.31
CA GLY A 124 -17.55 -13.55 6.25
C GLY A 124 -16.87 -12.48 5.39
N PHE A 125 -15.57 -12.24 5.58
CA PHE A 125 -14.82 -11.41 4.65
C PHE A 125 -14.74 -12.08 3.28
N LYS A 126 -14.83 -11.25 2.23
CA LYS A 126 -14.73 -11.71 0.84
C LYS A 126 -13.54 -11.04 0.18
N VAL A 127 -12.91 -11.75 -0.75
CA VAL A 127 -11.81 -11.18 -1.54
C VAL A 127 -12.32 -9.96 -2.32
N PHE A 128 -11.71 -8.81 -2.06
CA PHE A 128 -12.00 -7.58 -2.80
C PHE A 128 -11.25 -7.56 -4.12
N PHE A 129 -9.93 -7.81 -4.09
CA PHE A 129 -9.09 -8.07 -5.26
C PHE A 129 -7.82 -8.83 -4.86
N SER A 130 -7.20 -9.48 -5.84
CA SER A 130 -5.91 -10.15 -5.67
C SER A 130 -4.78 -9.27 -6.18
N GLN A 131 -3.72 -9.13 -5.39
CA GLN A 131 -2.49 -8.48 -5.81
C GLN A 131 -1.42 -9.55 -6.01
N TYR A 132 -0.81 -9.53 -7.19
CA TYR A 132 0.26 -10.47 -7.54
C TYR A 132 1.62 -9.83 -7.34
N MET A 133 2.54 -10.59 -6.75
CA MET A 133 3.96 -10.28 -6.68
C MET A 133 4.69 -11.20 -7.65
N TYR A 134 5.61 -10.63 -8.41
CA TYR A 134 6.37 -11.36 -9.40
C TYR A 134 7.84 -11.33 -9.04
N GLU A 135 8.51 -12.46 -9.22
CA GLU A 135 9.94 -12.62 -9.04
C GLU A 135 10.57 -13.01 -10.38
N VAL A 136 11.72 -12.44 -10.68
CA VAL A 136 12.55 -12.84 -11.83
C VAL A 136 14.01 -12.85 -11.39
N GLY A 137 14.72 -13.91 -11.75
CA GLY A 137 16.17 -14.00 -11.53
C GLY A 137 16.89 -12.98 -12.42
N ILE A 138 17.74 -12.13 -11.83
CA ILE A 138 18.48 -11.12 -12.61
C ILE A 138 19.49 -11.71 -13.60
N GLN A 139 19.85 -12.98 -13.43
CA GLN A 139 20.71 -13.73 -14.33
C GLN A 139 19.92 -14.60 -15.33
N ASP A 140 18.61 -14.67 -15.19
CA ASP A 140 17.77 -15.41 -16.12
C ASP A 140 17.84 -14.77 -17.51
N PRO A 141 17.87 -15.58 -18.58
CA PRO A 141 17.88 -15.04 -19.93
C PRO A 141 16.65 -14.19 -20.18
N MET A 142 16.86 -13.00 -20.73
CA MET A 142 15.77 -12.09 -21.05
C MET A 142 14.83 -12.75 -22.05
N LYS A 143 13.52 -12.75 -21.77
CA LYS A 143 12.52 -13.29 -22.69
C LYS A 143 12.59 -12.56 -24.04
N GLU A 144 12.49 -13.30 -25.13
CA GLU A 144 12.56 -12.78 -26.51
C GLU A 144 11.63 -11.57 -26.75
N THR A 145 10.45 -11.60 -26.13
CA THR A 145 9.49 -10.48 -26.21
C THR A 145 10.04 -9.17 -25.64
N PHE A 146 10.86 -9.24 -24.59
CA PHE A 146 11.52 -8.06 -24.04
C PHE A 146 12.67 -7.59 -24.93
N SER A 147 13.52 -8.52 -25.38
CA SER A 147 14.63 -8.22 -26.29
C SER A 147 14.13 -7.51 -27.56
N ARG A 148 13.03 -8.02 -28.13
CA ARG A 148 12.40 -7.40 -29.30
C ARG A 148 11.87 -5.99 -29.01
N LYS A 149 11.21 -5.78 -27.85
CA LYS A 149 10.73 -4.45 -27.45
C LYS A 149 11.89 -3.46 -27.24
N VAL A 150 12.98 -3.91 -26.63
CA VAL A 150 14.19 -3.09 -26.45
C VAL A 150 14.76 -2.66 -27.79
N SER A 151 14.93 -3.61 -28.74
CA SER A 151 15.39 -3.27 -30.10
C SER A 151 14.48 -2.25 -30.78
N GLN A 152 13.17 -2.48 -30.74
CA GLN A 152 12.19 -1.53 -31.31
C GLN A 152 12.23 -0.15 -30.66
N MET A 153 12.56 -0.04 -29.38
CA MET A 153 12.69 1.25 -28.69
C MET A 153 13.98 1.98 -29.07
N ASN A 154 15.09 1.24 -29.24
CA ASN A 154 16.37 1.81 -29.66
C ASN A 154 16.30 2.43 -31.06
N ASP A 155 15.43 1.92 -31.92
CA ASP A 155 15.24 2.41 -33.30
C ASP A 155 14.27 3.62 -33.37
N ARG A 156 13.65 4.01 -32.25
CA ARG A 156 12.72 5.14 -32.23
C ARG A 156 13.45 6.46 -32.01
N GLU A 157 13.27 7.39 -32.91
CA GLU A 157 13.80 8.74 -32.79
C GLU A 157 13.20 9.50 -31.59
N GLY A 158 13.98 10.42 -31.04
CA GLY A 158 13.56 11.32 -29.97
C GLY A 158 13.62 10.72 -28.57
N TYR A 159 13.85 9.41 -28.39
CA TYR A 159 13.97 8.81 -27.07
C TYR A 159 15.40 8.88 -26.53
N SER A 160 15.53 9.21 -25.24
CA SER A 160 16.79 9.12 -24.51
C SER A 160 16.58 8.54 -23.11
N PHE A 161 17.59 7.83 -22.62
CA PHE A 161 17.57 7.13 -21.33
C PHE A 161 18.69 7.71 -20.46
N ARG A 162 18.38 8.10 -19.23
CA ARG A 162 19.34 8.72 -18.29
C ARG A 162 19.18 8.12 -16.92
N HIS A 163 20.29 7.89 -16.24
CA HIS A 163 20.25 7.62 -14.80
C HIS A 163 19.90 8.89 -14.04
N ILE A 164 19.35 8.72 -12.85
CA ILE A 164 19.30 9.81 -11.88
C ILE A 164 20.72 10.25 -11.51
N GLU A 165 20.92 11.56 -11.34
CA GLU A 165 22.12 12.15 -10.78
C GLU A 165 21.77 12.82 -9.45
N LEU A 166 22.36 12.36 -8.35
CA LEU A 166 22.10 12.92 -7.01
C LEU A 166 22.51 14.39 -6.86
N SER A 167 23.39 14.87 -7.75
CA SER A 167 23.76 16.28 -7.89
C SER A 167 22.64 17.13 -8.44
N LYS A 168 21.71 16.55 -9.23
CA LYS A 168 20.58 17.21 -9.89
C LYS A 168 19.23 16.76 -9.32
N LEU A 169 19.19 16.41 -8.04
CA LEU A 169 18.03 15.81 -7.40
C LEU A 169 16.73 16.60 -7.56
N SER A 170 16.82 17.93 -7.60
CA SER A 170 15.65 18.80 -7.78
C SER A 170 15.05 18.70 -9.19
N GLU A 171 15.88 18.54 -10.22
CA GLU A 171 15.43 18.36 -11.61
C GLU A 171 14.70 17.01 -11.73
N TYR A 172 15.34 15.92 -11.29
CA TYR A 172 14.72 14.58 -11.32
C TYR A 172 13.48 14.45 -10.45
N ALA A 173 13.39 15.21 -9.35
CA ALA A 173 12.16 15.26 -8.56
C ALA A 173 10.99 15.90 -9.33
N GLU A 174 11.28 16.93 -10.15
CA GLU A 174 10.26 17.57 -10.99
C GLU A 174 9.88 16.69 -12.19
N ASP A 175 10.84 16.02 -12.81
CA ASP A 175 10.60 15.01 -13.84
C ASP A 175 9.70 13.89 -13.32
N PHE A 176 10.03 13.34 -12.15
CA PHE A 176 9.19 12.35 -11.47
C PHE A 176 7.77 12.87 -11.21
N ARG A 177 7.63 14.09 -10.71
CA ARG A 177 6.33 14.73 -10.49
C ARG A 177 5.49 14.77 -11.76
N THR A 178 6.11 15.17 -12.86
CA THR A 178 5.48 15.26 -14.18
C THR A 178 4.98 13.90 -14.65
N ILE A 179 5.85 12.90 -14.62
CA ILE A 179 5.53 11.51 -14.99
C ILE A 179 4.42 10.97 -14.09
N TYR A 180 4.59 11.06 -12.77
CA TYR A 180 3.65 10.55 -11.79
C TYR A 180 2.26 11.16 -11.94
N ASN A 181 2.18 12.49 -12.03
CA ASN A 181 0.91 13.17 -12.18
C ASN A 181 0.23 12.85 -13.52
N SER A 182 0.98 12.68 -14.58
CA SER A 182 0.46 12.30 -15.88
C SER A 182 -0.05 10.86 -15.89
N ALA A 183 0.72 9.92 -15.36
CA ALA A 183 0.39 8.51 -15.35
C ALA A 183 -0.87 8.19 -14.52
N TRP A 184 -1.04 8.87 -13.39
CA TRP A 184 -2.11 8.57 -12.44
C TRP A 184 -3.36 9.46 -12.56
N LYS A 185 -3.37 10.47 -13.43
CA LYS A 185 -4.46 11.46 -13.54
C LYS A 185 -5.85 10.88 -13.78
N THR A 186 -5.93 9.70 -14.40
CA THR A 186 -7.20 9.02 -14.71
C THR A 186 -7.71 8.11 -13.60
N HIS A 187 -6.90 7.87 -12.55
CA HIS A 187 -7.31 6.99 -11.46
C HIS A 187 -8.30 7.69 -10.52
N SER A 188 -9.35 6.98 -10.16
CA SER A 188 -10.35 7.48 -9.23
C SER A 188 -9.70 7.85 -7.89
N GLY A 189 -9.99 9.07 -7.42
CA GLY A 189 -9.46 9.57 -6.14
C GLY A 189 -8.00 10.04 -6.19
N PHE A 190 -7.34 9.99 -7.34
CA PHE A 190 -5.98 10.49 -7.48
C PHE A 190 -5.89 11.99 -7.16
N LYS A 191 -4.90 12.34 -6.37
CA LYS A 191 -4.47 13.72 -6.14
C LYS A 191 -3.02 13.84 -6.54
N GLY A 192 -2.73 14.73 -7.47
CA GLY A 192 -1.36 15.01 -7.88
C GLY A 192 -0.47 15.40 -6.70
N ILE A 193 0.82 15.20 -6.87
CA ILE A 193 1.83 15.65 -5.92
C ILE A 193 2.37 17.01 -6.34
N SER A 194 2.67 17.89 -5.35
CA SER A 194 3.33 19.17 -5.60
C SER A 194 4.83 19.00 -5.80
N SER A 195 5.50 20.04 -6.36
CA SER A 195 6.95 20.05 -6.52
C SER A 195 7.68 19.92 -5.19
N GLU A 196 7.20 20.61 -4.15
CA GLU A 196 7.77 20.51 -2.78
C GLU A 196 7.66 19.10 -2.22
N ARG A 197 6.52 18.43 -2.48
CA ARG A 197 6.30 17.05 -2.01
C ARG A 197 7.21 16.07 -2.75
N ALA A 198 7.34 16.20 -4.06
CA ALA A 198 8.25 15.39 -4.86
C ALA A 198 9.69 15.55 -4.39
N LEU A 199 10.15 16.80 -4.26
CA LEU A 199 11.50 17.09 -3.76
C LEU A 199 11.75 16.53 -2.35
N LEU A 200 10.76 16.61 -1.45
CA LEU A 200 10.88 16.04 -0.11
C LEU A 200 11.03 14.52 -0.14
N ILE A 201 10.31 13.84 -1.05
CA ILE A 201 10.43 12.39 -1.23
C ILE A 201 11.86 12.04 -1.64
N PHE A 202 12.38 12.69 -2.69
CA PHE A 202 13.73 12.42 -3.19
C PHE A 202 14.83 12.75 -2.16
N LYS A 203 14.68 13.85 -1.42
CA LYS A 203 15.61 14.18 -0.32
C LYS A 203 15.64 13.11 0.77
N LYS A 204 14.49 12.54 1.12
CA LYS A 204 14.41 11.45 2.10
C LYS A 204 15.01 10.15 1.58
N MET A 205 14.86 9.90 0.29
CA MET A 205 15.40 8.69 -0.35
C MET A 205 16.88 8.80 -0.73
N LYS A 206 17.49 9.98 -0.65
CA LYS A 206 18.86 10.24 -1.12
C LYS A 206 19.89 9.22 -0.60
N MET A 207 19.74 8.75 0.63
CA MET A 207 20.69 7.80 1.23
C MET A 207 20.55 6.36 0.70
N VAL A 208 19.44 6.02 0.05
CA VAL A 208 19.14 4.68 -0.45
C VAL A 208 19.03 4.61 -1.97
N ILE A 209 19.08 5.74 -2.65
CA ILE A 209 19.13 5.79 -4.12
C ILE A 209 20.49 5.33 -4.61
N ASP A 210 20.48 4.26 -5.40
CA ASP A 210 21.60 3.93 -6.28
C ASP A 210 21.33 4.54 -7.66
N GLU A 211 22.20 5.46 -8.09
CA GLU A 211 22.04 6.19 -9.36
C GLU A 211 21.95 5.24 -10.57
N LYS A 212 22.60 4.08 -10.50
CA LYS A 212 22.59 3.08 -11.58
C LYS A 212 21.28 2.32 -11.72
N LEU A 213 20.45 2.33 -10.68
CA LEU A 213 19.19 1.56 -10.63
C LEU A 213 17.96 2.42 -10.93
N VAL A 214 18.08 3.75 -10.91
CA VAL A 214 16.97 4.66 -11.17
C VAL A 214 17.14 5.33 -12.51
N TRP A 215 16.25 4.99 -13.43
CA TRP A 215 16.29 5.47 -14.81
C TRP A 215 15.09 6.35 -15.13
N PHE A 216 15.34 7.35 -15.96
CA PHE A 216 14.32 8.20 -16.56
C PHE A 216 14.37 8.06 -18.08
N VAL A 217 13.20 8.08 -18.70
CA VAL A 217 13.05 8.07 -20.15
C VAL A 217 12.47 9.41 -20.60
N TYR A 218 13.07 9.98 -21.60
CA TYR A 218 12.64 11.23 -22.22
C TYR A 218 12.26 11.00 -23.68
N HIS A 219 11.26 11.73 -24.16
CA HIS A 219 10.93 11.84 -25.57
C HIS A 219 10.93 13.30 -25.96
N ASN A 220 11.81 13.70 -26.91
CA ASN A 220 12.02 15.09 -27.28
C ASN A 220 12.28 16.01 -26.07
N SER A 221 13.11 15.54 -25.14
CA SER A 221 13.45 16.20 -23.86
C SER A 221 12.34 16.27 -22.81
N GLU A 222 11.14 15.80 -23.10
CA GLU A 222 10.04 15.70 -22.11
C GLU A 222 10.13 14.39 -21.34
N PRO A 223 10.05 14.38 -19.99
CA PRO A 223 10.10 13.17 -19.20
C PRO A 223 8.81 12.36 -19.37
N VAL A 224 8.93 11.08 -19.78
CA VAL A 224 7.79 10.23 -20.09
C VAL A 224 7.71 8.93 -19.23
N ALA A 225 8.84 8.49 -18.65
CA ALA A 225 8.89 7.33 -17.76
C ALA A 225 10.10 7.38 -16.81
#